data_d3bf7726dc1cd481c357e5625d9799f7
#
_entry.id   d3bf7726dc1cd481c357e5625d9799f7
#
_cell.length_a   1.000
_cell.length_b   1.000
_cell.length_c   1.000
_cell.angle_alpha   90.00
_cell.angle_beta   90.00
_cell.angle_gamma   90.00
#
_symmetry.space_group_name_H-M   'P 1'
#
loop_
_entity.id
_entity.type
_entity.pdbx_description
1 polymer ?
#
loop_
_entity_poly.entity_id
_entity_poly.type
_entity_poly.pdbx_seq_one_letter_code
_entity_poly.pdbx_strand_id
1 'polypeptide(L)'
;RRLQNFAWWTYEFGLVKSKPETNHFRRKENDIDYDIYGSGIISSFDETMNIIKCAKGTSNKSKIISYDIEEIVMTSFNYSEIQDRYYVVESMEALYKSFEENEDLFWFEG
;
A
#
# COMPACT_ATOMS: atom_id res chain seq x y z
N ARG A 1 -7.14 15.49 -7.75
CA ARG A 1 -7.66 14.66 -6.67
C ARG A 1 -7.38 13.18 -6.86
N ARG A 2 -7.65 12.65 -8.06
CA ARG A 2 -7.37 11.24 -8.34
C ARG A 2 -5.89 10.93 -8.26
N LEU A 3 -5.06 11.80 -8.80
CA LEU A 3 -3.62 11.61 -8.73
C LEU A 3 -3.13 11.69 -7.29
N GLN A 4 -3.70 12.58 -6.49
CA GLN A 4 -3.37 12.68 -5.08
C GLN A 4 -3.76 11.41 -4.33
N ASN A 5 -4.95 10.88 -4.61
CA ASN A 5 -5.38 9.62 -4.01
C ASN A 5 -4.43 8.48 -4.40
N PHE A 6 -4.09 8.40 -5.68
CA PHE A 6 -3.19 7.37 -6.17
C PHE A 6 -1.83 7.44 -5.45
N ALA A 7 -1.25 8.64 -5.39
CA ALA A 7 0.05 8.83 -4.74
C ALA A 7 0.00 8.45 -3.26
N TRP A 8 -1.09 8.81 -2.57
CA TRP A 8 -1.24 8.50 -1.16
C TRP A 8 -1.25 7.00 -0.91
N TRP A 9 -2.07 6.27 -1.66
CA TRP A 9 -2.25 4.84 -1.43
C TRP A 9 -1.14 3.97 -2.01
N THR A 10 -0.25 4.55 -2.79
CA THR A 10 0.89 3.82 -3.37
C THR A 10 2.23 4.34 -2.83
N TYR A 11 2.69 5.49 -3.28
CA TYR A 11 4.01 5.99 -2.90
C TYR A 11 4.15 6.27 -1.40
N GLU A 12 3.06 6.68 -0.74
CA GLU A 12 3.11 7.00 0.67
C GLU A 12 2.77 5.79 1.56
N PHE A 13 1.76 5.03 1.22
CA PHE A 13 1.24 3.98 2.10
C PHE A 13 1.06 2.63 1.41
N GLY A 14 1.87 2.32 0.41
CA GLY A 14 1.72 1.09 -0.34
C GLY A 14 2.53 -0.08 0.20
N LEU A 15 2.04 -1.27 -0.07
CA LEU A 15 2.70 -2.53 0.22
C LEU A 15 2.89 -3.31 -1.07
N VAL A 16 3.89 -4.16 -1.11
CA VAL A 16 4.14 -5.05 -2.24
C VAL A 16 4.32 -6.47 -1.72
N LYS A 17 3.88 -7.45 -2.49
CA LYS A 17 4.05 -8.85 -2.10
C LYS A 17 5.53 -9.20 -2.04
N SER A 18 5.90 -9.92 -1.01
CA SER A 18 7.28 -10.37 -0.84
C SER A 18 7.63 -11.42 -1.87
N LYS A 19 8.85 -11.35 -2.39
CA LYS A 19 9.35 -12.35 -3.33
C LYS A 19 10.07 -13.45 -2.55
N PRO A 20 9.84 -14.73 -2.91
CA PRO A 20 10.48 -15.84 -2.19
C PRO A 20 12.00 -15.74 -2.11
N GLU A 21 12.64 -15.26 -3.17
CA GLU A 21 14.11 -15.18 -3.22
C GLU A 21 14.69 -14.15 -2.27
N THR A 22 13.89 -13.27 -1.69
CA THR A 22 14.38 -12.29 -0.72
C THR A 22 14.13 -12.71 0.71
N ASN A 23 13.40 -13.83 0.90
CA ASN A 23 12.94 -14.22 2.22
C ASN A 23 14.06 -14.63 3.18
N HIS A 24 15.17 -15.14 2.68
CA HIS A 24 16.23 -15.62 3.57
C HIS A 24 16.96 -14.48 4.30
N PHE A 25 16.72 -13.25 3.94
CA PHE A 25 17.27 -12.08 4.65
C PHE A 25 16.26 -11.43 5.58
N ARG A 26 15.03 -11.96 5.64
CA ARG A 26 13.97 -11.36 6.44
C ARG A 26 14.09 -11.82 7.90
N ARG A 27 13.77 -10.91 8.79
CA ARG A 27 13.72 -11.24 10.20
C ARG A 27 12.44 -12.01 10.50
N LYS A 28 12.56 -13.08 11.27
CA LYS A 28 11.41 -13.92 11.58
C LYS A 28 10.36 -13.23 12.43
N GLU A 29 10.76 -12.30 13.28
CA GLU A 29 9.80 -11.57 14.11
C GLU A 29 8.90 -10.66 13.29
N ASN A 30 9.30 -10.35 12.05
CA ASN A 30 8.50 -9.56 11.12
C ASN A 30 8.09 -10.40 9.92
N ASP A 31 7.86 -11.68 10.14
CA ASP A 31 7.56 -12.62 9.06
C ASP A 31 6.14 -12.43 8.54
N ILE A 32 5.98 -11.46 7.66
CA ILE A 32 4.73 -11.20 6.97
C ILE A 32 4.99 -11.32 5.46
N ASP A 33 3.90 -11.51 4.69
CA ASP A 33 3.99 -11.77 3.26
C ASP A 33 4.10 -10.51 2.41
N TYR A 34 4.37 -9.38 3.03
CA TYR A 34 4.39 -8.09 2.35
C TYR A 34 5.64 -7.32 2.70
N ASP A 35 6.15 -6.57 1.71
CA ASP A 35 7.22 -5.60 1.95
C ASP A 35 6.62 -4.21 1.93
N ILE A 36 7.12 -3.36 2.79
CA ILE A 36 6.66 -1.97 2.88
C ILE A 36 7.53 -1.13 1.95
N TYR A 37 6.90 -0.41 1.02
CA TYR A 37 7.63 0.52 0.18
C TYR A 37 7.15 1.96 0.37
N GLY A 38 5.98 2.17 0.98
CA GLY A 38 5.41 3.50 1.15
C GLY A 38 6.22 4.37 2.12
N SER A 39 6.61 5.56 1.67
CA SER A 39 7.45 6.44 2.47
C SER A 39 6.77 6.91 3.75
N GLY A 40 5.45 7.09 3.72
CA GLY A 40 4.69 7.47 4.90
C GLY A 40 4.66 6.39 5.97
N ILE A 41 4.67 5.13 5.54
CA ILE A 41 4.72 4.01 6.47
C ILE A 41 6.12 3.89 7.07
N ILE A 42 7.14 3.94 6.22
CA ILE A 42 8.53 3.78 6.64
C ILE A 42 8.91 4.81 7.70
N SER A 43 8.39 6.02 7.57
CA SER A 43 8.69 7.11 8.50
C SER A 43 7.81 7.11 9.75
N SER A 44 6.89 6.15 9.90
CA SER A 44 5.96 6.11 11.02
C SER A 44 6.01 4.75 11.73
N PHE A 45 6.46 4.77 12.96
CA PHE A 45 6.48 3.55 13.78
C PHE A 45 5.07 2.98 13.96
N ASP A 46 4.11 3.85 14.21
CA ASP A 46 2.73 3.42 14.47
C ASP A 46 2.11 2.75 13.23
N GLU A 47 2.36 3.30 12.03
CA GLU A 47 1.83 2.70 10.81
C GLU A 47 2.49 1.34 10.56
N THR A 48 3.81 1.26 10.74
CA THR A 48 4.53 -0.01 10.57
C THR A 48 3.99 -1.09 11.49
N MET A 49 3.78 -0.74 12.76
CA MET A 49 3.25 -1.70 13.72
C MET A 49 1.82 -2.10 13.38
N ASN A 50 1.02 -1.15 12.90
CA ASN A 50 -0.35 -1.44 12.49
C ASN A 50 -0.40 -2.43 11.34
N ILE A 51 0.52 -2.28 10.36
CA ILE A 51 0.58 -3.21 9.23
C ILE A 51 0.96 -4.61 9.70
N ILE A 52 1.92 -4.72 10.60
CA ILE A 52 2.30 -6.02 11.14
C ILE A 52 1.10 -6.68 11.82
N LYS A 53 0.34 -5.92 12.58
CA LYS A 53 -0.88 -6.44 13.24
C LYS A 53 -1.93 -6.86 12.21
N CYS A 54 -2.10 -6.08 11.14
CA CYS A 54 -3.03 -6.43 10.07
C CYS A 54 -2.65 -7.74 9.42
N ALA A 55 -1.37 -7.89 9.09
CA ALA A 55 -0.87 -9.10 8.43
C ALA A 55 -1.01 -10.34 9.31
N LYS A 56 -0.95 -10.15 10.62
CA LYS A 56 -1.13 -11.25 11.57
C LYS A 56 -2.58 -11.47 11.98
N GLY A 57 -3.50 -10.67 11.44
CA GLY A 57 -4.92 -10.79 11.73
C GLY A 57 -5.34 -10.26 13.09
N THR A 58 -4.54 -9.41 13.71
CA THR A 58 -4.81 -8.90 15.06
C THR A 58 -5.25 -7.45 15.10
N SER A 59 -5.31 -6.77 13.95
CA SER A 59 -5.77 -5.39 13.91
C SER A 59 -7.28 -5.33 13.69
N ASN A 60 -7.95 -4.47 14.45
CA ASN A 60 -9.38 -4.21 14.27
C ASN A 60 -9.64 -2.92 13.52
N LYS A 61 -8.57 -2.17 13.20
CA LYS A 61 -8.71 -0.83 12.64
C LYS A 61 -8.49 -0.77 11.15
N SER A 62 -7.71 -1.68 10.60
CA SER A 62 -7.23 -1.57 9.23
C SER A 62 -7.29 -2.90 8.51
N LYS A 63 -7.29 -2.84 7.18
CA LYS A 63 -7.32 -4.02 6.31
C LYS A 63 -6.23 -3.91 5.26
N ILE A 64 -5.70 -5.06 4.85
CA ILE A 64 -4.79 -5.14 3.71
C ILE A 64 -5.62 -5.63 2.52
N ILE A 65 -5.63 -4.85 1.45
CA ILE A 65 -6.50 -5.05 0.29
C ILE A 65 -5.66 -5.14 -0.97
N SER A 66 -6.06 -6.00 -1.91
CA SER A 66 -5.38 -6.10 -3.19
C SER A 66 -5.49 -4.78 -3.96
N TYR A 67 -4.40 -4.42 -4.63
CA TYR A 67 -4.33 -3.20 -5.43
C TYR A 67 -5.42 -3.20 -6.52
N ASP A 68 -6.12 -2.08 -6.62
CA ASP A 68 -7.15 -1.86 -7.64
C ASP A 68 -7.13 -0.36 -7.95
N ILE A 69 -6.59 -0.01 -9.12
CA ILE A 69 -6.38 1.40 -9.44
C ILE A 69 -7.70 2.18 -9.53
N GLU A 70 -8.76 1.55 -10.01
CA GLU A 70 -10.04 2.23 -10.12
C GLU A 70 -10.61 2.57 -8.74
N GLU A 71 -10.47 1.67 -7.80
CA GLU A 71 -10.89 1.94 -6.42
C GLU A 71 -10.00 3.00 -5.78
N ILE A 72 -8.68 2.87 -5.95
CA ILE A 72 -7.71 3.77 -5.31
C ILE A 72 -7.92 5.23 -5.70
N VAL A 73 -8.13 5.50 -6.99
CA VAL A 73 -8.29 6.89 -7.44
C VAL A 73 -9.56 7.53 -6.92
N MET A 74 -10.52 6.72 -6.49
CA MET A 74 -11.78 7.20 -5.95
C MET A 74 -11.81 7.18 -4.41
N THR A 75 -10.74 6.73 -3.77
CA THR A 75 -10.69 6.59 -2.31
C THR A 75 -9.95 7.76 -1.69
N SER A 76 -10.66 8.59 -0.96
CA SER A 76 -10.05 9.71 -0.24
C SER A 76 -9.27 9.18 0.98
N PHE A 77 -8.46 10.05 1.56
CA PHE A 77 -7.60 9.66 2.67
C PHE A 77 -7.62 10.73 3.76
N ASN A 78 -7.22 10.32 4.96
CA ASN A 78 -7.06 11.23 6.09
C ASN A 78 -5.62 11.13 6.58
N TYR A 79 -4.85 12.19 6.36
CA TYR A 79 -3.43 12.20 6.71
C TYR A 79 -3.16 12.38 8.20
N SER A 80 -4.17 12.67 9.00
CA SER A 80 -3.99 12.92 10.43
C SER A 80 -4.26 11.68 11.29
N GLU A 81 -4.58 10.56 10.69
CA GLU A 81 -4.92 9.33 11.43
C GLU A 81 -4.20 8.13 10.84
N ILE A 82 -4.13 7.05 11.62
CA ILE A 82 -3.66 5.76 11.12
C ILE A 82 -4.58 5.34 9.98
N GLN A 83 -4.02 4.86 8.89
CA GLN A 83 -4.81 4.51 7.72
C GLN A 83 -5.72 3.31 8.01
N ASP A 84 -6.93 3.35 7.44
CA ASP A 84 -7.91 2.27 7.65
C ASP A 84 -7.72 1.12 6.67
N ARG A 85 -6.83 1.28 5.70
CA ARG A 85 -6.54 0.25 4.71
C ARG A 85 -5.17 0.46 4.12
N TYR A 86 -4.62 -0.62 3.55
CA TYR A 86 -3.35 -0.58 2.83
C TYR A 86 -3.52 -1.43 1.60
N TYR A 87 -3.08 -0.93 0.45
CA TYR A 87 -3.18 -1.67 -0.81
C TYR A 87 -1.87 -2.37 -1.11
N VAL A 88 -1.97 -3.66 -1.46
CA VAL A 88 -0.79 -4.45 -1.77
C VAL A 88 -0.74 -4.74 -3.27
N VAL A 89 0.39 -4.40 -3.91
CA VAL A 89 0.61 -4.67 -5.34
C VAL A 89 1.38 -5.98 -5.50
N GLU A 90 1.21 -6.62 -6.66
CA GLU A 90 1.93 -7.85 -6.95
C GLU A 90 3.44 -7.63 -7.06
N SER A 91 3.82 -6.52 -7.68
CA SER A 91 5.22 -6.12 -7.85
C SER A 91 5.27 -4.64 -8.18
N MET A 92 6.45 -4.04 -8.04
CA MET A 92 6.60 -2.64 -8.43
C MET A 92 6.44 -2.48 -9.93
N GLU A 93 6.85 -3.47 -10.70
CA GLU A 93 6.66 -3.45 -12.15
C GLU A 93 5.18 -3.44 -12.52
N ALA A 94 4.38 -4.23 -11.81
CA ALA A 94 2.92 -4.25 -12.03
C ALA A 94 2.31 -2.89 -11.69
N LEU A 95 2.79 -2.23 -10.65
CA LEU A 95 2.30 -0.90 -10.29
C LEU A 95 2.58 0.12 -11.39
N TYR A 96 3.80 0.16 -11.89
CA TYR A 96 4.17 1.10 -12.94
C TYR A 96 3.39 0.83 -14.22
N LYS A 97 3.24 -0.43 -14.58
CA LYS A 97 2.49 -0.80 -15.78
C LYS A 97 1.02 -0.40 -15.64
N SER A 98 0.45 -0.62 -14.48
CA SER A 98 -0.94 -0.24 -14.20
C SER A 98 -1.13 1.27 -14.37
N PHE A 99 -0.19 2.06 -13.85
CA PHE A 99 -0.27 3.51 -13.99
C PHE A 99 -0.21 3.92 -15.47
N GLU A 100 0.73 3.37 -16.22
CA GLU A 100 0.86 3.68 -17.65
C GLU A 100 -0.38 3.32 -18.45
N GLU A 101 -0.96 2.16 -18.16
CA GLU A 101 -2.13 1.67 -18.89
C GLU A 101 -3.42 2.42 -18.52
N ASN A 102 -3.41 3.14 -17.43
CA ASN A 102 -4.60 3.79 -16.91
C ASN A 102 -4.44 5.30 -16.73
N GLU A 103 -3.56 5.92 -17.51
CA GLU A 103 -3.34 7.37 -17.42
C GLU A 103 -4.65 8.15 -17.60
N ASP A 104 -5.56 7.62 -18.38
CA ASP A 104 -6.85 8.26 -18.64
C ASP A 104 -7.61 8.59 -17.36
N LEU A 105 -7.47 7.73 -16.35
CA LEU A 105 -8.17 7.93 -15.09
C LEU A 105 -7.80 9.25 -14.41
N PHE A 106 -6.62 9.76 -14.70
CA PHE A 106 -6.11 10.97 -14.06
C PHE A 106 -6.43 12.23 -14.85
N TRP A 107 -6.68 12.09 -16.14
CA TRP A 107 -6.93 13.24 -17.03
C TRP A 107 -8.38 13.66 -17.09
N PHE A 108 -9.31 12.80 -16.69
CA PHE A 108 -10.72 13.08 -16.71
C PHE A 108 -11.28 13.44 -15.34
N GLU A 109 -10.48 14.01 -14.52
CA GLU A 109 -10.88 14.48 -13.22
C GLU A 109 -11.68 15.76 -13.41
N GLY A 110 -12.95 15.65 -13.25
CA GLY A 110 -13.83 16.76 -13.50
C GLY A 110 -14.04 17.68 -12.35
#